data_32151148790e1d194d3b4a2b536dddef
#
_entry.id   32151148790e1d194d3b4a2b536dddef
#
_cell.length_a   1.000
_cell.length_b   1.000
_cell.length_c   1.000
_cell.angle_alpha   90.00
_cell.angle_beta   90.00
_cell.angle_gamma   90.00
#
_symmetry.space_group_name_H-M   'P 1'
#
loop_
_entity.id
_entity.type
_entity.pdbx_description
1 polymer ?
#
loop_
_entity_poly.entity_id
_entity_poly.type
_entity_poly.pdbx_seq_one_letter_code
_entity_poly.pdbx_strand_id
1 'polypeptide(L)'
;AVEGSACAALYDRAFLKRNRLRFLSERDYISEDYIFNYECSLKAACICQSEDTVYHYRVNPQSLTRAPKSDVMRRVISYCKAVEDMFARDGFPPGAAYYAMGYAMSRVRAQYKYMFTSDTSFAGKMEWARSVRNDSYFDRILRNYPSGKMPRLHKINYRLFMRRRMLILYMLILLQQRIRRLTGYIG
;
A
#
# COMPACT_ATOMS: atom_id res chain seq x y z
N ALA A 1 8.10 -15.06 0.58
CA ALA A 1 7.22 -13.92 0.92
C ALA A 1 5.80 -14.36 0.65
N VAL A 2 4.91 -14.25 1.62
CA VAL A 2 3.48 -14.53 1.41
C VAL A 2 2.95 -13.45 0.48
N GLU A 3 2.44 -13.81 -0.69
CA GLU A 3 1.76 -12.87 -1.57
C GLU A 3 0.53 -12.30 -0.85
N GLY A 4 0.28 -11.00 -1.03
CA GLY A 4 -0.68 -10.27 -0.21
C GLY A 4 -2.14 -10.64 -0.45
N SER A 5 -2.50 -11.29 -1.56
CA SER A 5 -3.89 -11.61 -1.87
C SER A 5 -4.35 -12.89 -1.18
N ALA A 6 -5.44 -12.81 -0.42
CA ALA A 6 -6.05 -13.99 0.21
C ALA A 6 -6.64 -14.98 -0.81
N CYS A 7 -6.91 -14.54 -2.04
CA CYS A 7 -7.43 -15.41 -3.11
C CYS A 7 -6.39 -16.43 -3.64
N ALA A 8 -5.10 -16.17 -3.39
CA ALA A 8 -4.00 -17.04 -3.85
C ALA A 8 -3.53 -18.01 -2.77
N ALA A 9 -4.33 -18.27 -1.74
CA ALA A 9 -3.94 -19.14 -0.63
C ALA A 9 -5.08 -20.05 -0.17
N LEU A 10 -4.72 -21.20 0.37
CA LEU A 10 -5.60 -22.12 1.09
C LEU A 10 -5.29 -22.03 2.58
N TYR A 11 -6.32 -22.03 3.40
CA TYR A 11 -6.20 -21.90 4.85
C TYR A 11 -6.86 -23.07 5.55
N ASP A 12 -6.16 -23.67 6.51
CA ASP A 12 -6.75 -24.66 7.39
C ASP A 12 -7.85 -24.02 8.26
N ARG A 13 -9.07 -24.52 8.17
CA ARG A 13 -10.22 -23.98 8.91
C ARG A 13 -10.06 -24.11 10.42
N ALA A 14 -9.46 -25.22 10.89
CA ALA A 14 -9.26 -25.45 12.31
C ALA A 14 -8.21 -24.46 12.85
N PHE A 15 -7.15 -24.23 12.09
CA PHE A 15 -6.13 -23.19 12.41
C PHE A 15 -6.76 -21.80 12.53
N LEU A 16 -7.59 -21.39 11.55
CA LEU A 16 -8.25 -20.08 11.60
C LEU A 16 -9.16 -19.94 12.84
N LYS A 17 -9.95 -20.97 13.14
CA LYS A 17 -10.85 -20.98 14.32
C LYS A 17 -10.07 -20.95 15.64
N ARG A 18 -9.05 -21.79 15.78
CA ARG A 18 -8.23 -21.89 16.99
C ARG A 18 -7.54 -20.57 17.31
N ASN A 19 -7.06 -19.86 16.28
CA ASN A 19 -6.36 -18.59 16.42
C ASN A 19 -7.30 -17.37 16.30
N ARG A 20 -8.61 -17.57 16.14
CA ARG A 20 -9.63 -16.52 15.99
C ARG A 20 -9.34 -15.52 14.87
N LEU A 21 -8.73 -16.01 13.77
CA LEU A 21 -8.34 -15.19 12.63
C LEU A 21 -9.56 -14.85 11.78
N ARG A 22 -9.71 -13.55 11.47
CA ARG A 22 -10.82 -13.03 10.67
C ARG A 22 -10.34 -11.85 9.83
N PHE A 23 -10.99 -11.65 8.68
CA PHE A 23 -10.81 -10.42 7.92
C PHE A 23 -11.31 -9.21 8.71
N LEU A 24 -10.55 -8.12 8.63
CA LEU A 24 -11.00 -6.81 9.08
C LEU A 24 -11.96 -6.20 8.05
N SER A 25 -12.64 -5.10 8.41
CA SER A 25 -13.57 -4.42 7.50
C SER A 25 -12.80 -3.73 6.36
N GLU A 26 -13.14 -4.05 5.12
CA GLU A 26 -12.64 -3.34 3.94
C GLU A 26 -13.00 -1.84 3.91
N ARG A 27 -14.00 -1.42 4.72
CA ARG A 27 -14.40 -0.01 4.83
C ARG A 27 -13.42 0.82 5.66
N ASP A 28 -12.72 0.18 6.58
CA ASP A 28 -11.83 0.86 7.54
C ASP A 28 -10.35 0.71 7.19
N TYR A 29 -10.01 -0.36 6.49
CA TYR A 29 -8.63 -0.69 6.15
C TYR A 29 -8.43 -0.72 4.63
N ILE A 30 -7.23 -0.38 4.21
CA ILE A 30 -6.80 -0.66 2.85
C ILE A 30 -6.23 -2.07 2.83
N SER A 31 -6.73 -2.92 1.91
CA SER A 31 -6.25 -4.29 1.75
C SER A 31 -6.19 -5.08 3.06
N GLU A 32 -7.36 -5.31 3.60
CA GLU A 32 -7.60 -6.16 4.78
C GLU A 32 -7.07 -7.58 4.60
N ASP A 33 -6.97 -8.05 3.36
CA ASP A 33 -6.38 -9.34 2.98
C ASP A 33 -4.88 -9.42 3.30
N TYR A 34 -4.12 -8.33 3.14
CA TYR A 34 -2.72 -8.30 3.55
C TYR A 34 -2.55 -8.39 5.07
N ILE A 35 -3.39 -7.69 5.83
CA ILE A 35 -3.37 -7.77 7.31
C ILE A 35 -3.70 -9.20 7.74
N PHE A 36 -4.74 -9.79 7.16
CA PHE A 36 -5.14 -11.17 7.43
C PHE A 36 -4.01 -12.16 7.14
N ASN A 37 -3.35 -12.03 5.98
CA ASN A 37 -2.24 -12.90 5.61
C ASN A 37 -1.01 -12.74 6.53
N TYR A 38 -0.70 -11.52 6.96
CA TYR A 38 0.35 -11.32 7.95
C TYR A 38 0.00 -12.00 9.27
N GLU A 39 -1.23 -11.82 9.77
CA GLU A 39 -1.68 -12.46 11.00
C GLU A 39 -1.64 -13.98 10.93
N CYS A 40 -2.07 -14.56 9.79
CA CYS A 40 -1.92 -15.99 9.54
C CYS A 40 -0.45 -16.41 9.55
N SER A 41 0.42 -15.67 8.86
CA SER A 41 1.84 -16.00 8.75
C SER A 41 2.59 -15.95 10.08
N LEU A 42 2.23 -14.99 10.94
CA LEU A 42 2.83 -14.85 12.27
C LEU A 42 2.46 -16.00 13.22
N LYS A 43 1.30 -16.64 13.01
CA LYS A 43 0.76 -17.70 13.87
C LYS A 43 0.93 -19.12 13.29
N ALA A 44 1.26 -19.24 12.02
CA ALA A 44 1.39 -20.52 11.36
C ALA A 44 2.70 -21.20 11.75
N ALA A 45 2.62 -22.46 12.16
CA ALA A 45 3.79 -23.31 12.39
C ALA A 45 4.48 -23.72 11.07
N CYS A 46 3.71 -23.80 9.98
CA CYS A 46 4.21 -24.16 8.66
C CYS A 46 3.44 -23.41 7.58
N ILE A 47 4.16 -22.95 6.56
CA ILE A 47 3.62 -22.34 5.34
C ILE A 47 4.25 -23.06 4.16
N CYS A 48 3.41 -23.63 3.29
CA CYS A 48 3.85 -24.26 2.04
C CYS A 48 3.56 -23.33 0.87
N GLN A 49 4.44 -23.30 -0.10
CA GLN A 49 4.26 -22.57 -1.36
C GLN A 49 4.22 -23.58 -2.51
N SER A 50 3.23 -23.45 -3.41
CA SER A 50 3.17 -24.16 -4.68
C SER A 50 3.49 -23.19 -5.82
N GLU A 51 4.03 -23.74 -6.91
CA GLU A 51 4.23 -23.02 -8.19
C GLU A 51 2.99 -23.13 -9.09
N ASP A 52 1.97 -23.89 -8.69
CA ASP A 52 0.75 -24.06 -9.45
C ASP A 52 -0.06 -22.76 -9.52
N THR A 53 -0.65 -22.48 -10.69
CA THR A 53 -1.57 -21.37 -10.87
C THR A 53 -2.94 -21.76 -10.31
N VAL A 54 -3.27 -21.24 -9.12
CA VAL A 54 -4.54 -21.52 -8.44
C VAL A 54 -5.59 -20.40 -8.58
N TYR A 55 -5.21 -19.24 -9.09
CA TYR A 55 -6.09 -18.10 -9.22
C TYR A 55 -5.85 -17.32 -10.52
N HIS A 56 -6.93 -17.09 -11.29
CA HIS A 56 -6.91 -16.30 -12.52
C HIS A 56 -7.51 -14.93 -12.29
N TYR A 57 -6.67 -13.89 -12.31
CA TYR A 57 -7.11 -12.52 -12.14
C TYR A 57 -7.76 -11.98 -13.42
N ARG A 58 -9.07 -11.77 -13.40
CA ARG A 58 -9.79 -11.12 -14.51
C ARG A 58 -9.59 -9.60 -14.44
N VAL A 59 -9.02 -9.03 -15.49
CA VAL A 59 -8.91 -7.57 -15.62
C VAL A 59 -10.30 -6.97 -15.85
N ASN A 60 -10.79 -6.18 -14.89
CA ASN A 60 -12.05 -5.46 -15.01
C ASN A 60 -11.78 -3.96 -15.02
N PRO A 61 -12.11 -3.23 -16.11
CA PRO A 61 -11.96 -1.77 -16.19
C PRO A 61 -12.76 -1.02 -15.10
N GLN A 62 -13.89 -1.58 -14.66
CA GLN A 62 -14.77 -1.01 -13.63
C GLN A 62 -14.41 -1.46 -12.20
N SER A 63 -13.21 -2.07 -12.01
CA SER A 63 -12.78 -2.54 -10.70
C SER A 63 -12.74 -1.42 -9.67
N LEU A 64 -13.33 -1.66 -8.50
CA LEU A 64 -13.31 -0.76 -7.33
C LEU A 64 -11.87 -0.40 -6.87
N THR A 65 -10.88 -1.24 -7.19
CA THR A 65 -9.48 -0.99 -6.86
C THR A 65 -8.85 0.13 -7.69
N ARG A 66 -9.46 0.49 -8.82
CA ARG A 66 -8.97 1.53 -9.75
C ARG A 66 -9.62 2.90 -9.54
N ALA A 67 -10.74 2.96 -8.83
CA ALA A 67 -11.42 4.23 -8.56
C ALA A 67 -10.67 5.05 -7.50
N PRO A 68 -10.49 6.36 -7.68
CA PRO A 68 -10.01 7.25 -6.63
C PRO A 68 -10.99 7.23 -5.46
N LYS A 69 -10.48 7.07 -4.24
CA LYS A 69 -11.30 7.08 -3.02
C LYS A 69 -10.85 8.25 -2.16
N SER A 70 -11.80 9.08 -1.73
CA SER A 70 -11.51 10.26 -0.90
C SER A 70 -10.91 9.90 0.47
N ASP A 71 -11.24 8.72 1.00
CA ASP A 71 -10.82 8.24 2.32
C ASP A 71 -9.56 7.35 2.32
N VAL A 72 -8.88 7.22 1.18
CA VAL A 72 -7.73 6.30 1.06
C VAL A 72 -6.66 6.58 2.11
N MET A 73 -6.34 7.85 2.39
CA MET A 73 -5.30 8.16 3.38
C MET A 73 -5.68 7.72 4.79
N ARG A 74 -6.96 7.90 5.19
CA ARG A 74 -7.48 7.39 6.45
C ARG A 74 -7.27 5.87 6.53
N ARG A 75 -7.65 5.14 5.49
CA ARG A 75 -7.54 3.68 5.42
C ARG A 75 -6.08 3.19 5.37
N VAL A 76 -5.19 3.94 4.71
CA VAL A 76 -3.74 3.68 4.76
C VAL A 76 -3.20 3.82 6.17
N ILE A 77 -3.58 4.86 6.88
CA ILE A 77 -3.16 5.09 8.27
C ILE A 77 -3.70 3.97 9.18
N SER A 78 -4.97 3.59 9.03
CA SER A 78 -5.56 2.46 9.77
C SER A 78 -4.80 1.16 9.52
N TYR A 79 -4.46 0.87 8.26
CA TYR A 79 -3.63 -0.29 7.89
C TYR A 79 -2.26 -0.25 8.58
N CYS A 80 -1.56 0.88 8.51
CA CYS A 80 -0.23 1.00 9.13
C CYS A 80 -0.30 0.80 10.65
N LYS A 81 -1.31 1.35 11.33
CA LYS A 81 -1.53 1.14 12.76
C LYS A 81 -1.79 -0.33 13.08
N ALA A 82 -2.69 -0.98 12.35
CA ALA A 82 -2.98 -2.40 12.56
C ALA A 82 -1.74 -3.29 12.39
N VAL A 83 -0.89 -2.98 11.41
CA VAL A 83 0.37 -3.69 11.20
C VAL A 83 1.36 -3.43 12.34
N GLU A 84 1.51 -2.19 12.80
CA GLU A 84 2.37 -1.87 13.95
C GLU A 84 1.92 -2.62 15.21
N ASP A 85 0.61 -2.55 15.52
CA ASP A 85 0.02 -3.18 16.70
C ASP A 85 0.18 -4.71 16.65
N MET A 86 -0.02 -5.31 15.50
CA MET A 86 0.14 -6.74 15.28
C MET A 86 1.59 -7.18 15.53
N PHE A 87 2.55 -6.51 14.91
CA PHE A 87 3.98 -6.85 15.08
C PHE A 87 4.46 -6.63 16.50
N ALA A 88 4.01 -5.56 17.17
CA ALA A 88 4.33 -5.30 18.57
C ALA A 88 3.75 -6.37 19.50
N ARG A 89 2.48 -6.76 19.31
CA ARG A 89 1.81 -7.81 20.07
C ARG A 89 2.53 -9.15 19.98
N ASP A 90 3.05 -9.48 18.80
CA ASP A 90 3.75 -10.74 18.55
C ASP A 90 5.28 -10.64 18.84
N GLY A 91 5.73 -9.58 19.53
CA GLY A 91 7.10 -9.44 20.07
C GLY A 91 8.18 -9.05 19.04
N PHE A 92 7.79 -8.57 17.87
CA PHE A 92 8.76 -8.11 16.87
C PHE A 92 9.37 -6.75 17.24
N PRO A 93 10.63 -6.50 16.84
CA PRO A 93 11.26 -5.20 17.08
C PRO A 93 10.49 -4.07 16.36
N PRO A 94 10.47 -2.84 16.90
CA PRO A 94 9.68 -1.72 16.37
C PRO A 94 9.89 -1.41 14.88
N GLY A 95 11.08 -1.71 14.34
CA GLY A 95 11.38 -1.50 12.92
C GLY A 95 10.81 -2.56 11.97
N ALA A 96 10.39 -3.72 12.46
CA ALA A 96 9.97 -4.84 11.61
C ALA A 96 8.68 -4.53 10.84
N ALA A 97 7.72 -3.84 11.46
CA ALA A 97 6.45 -3.45 10.86
C ALA A 97 6.62 -2.61 9.57
N TYR A 98 7.65 -1.78 9.48
CA TYR A 98 7.86 -0.94 8.30
C TYR A 98 8.14 -1.73 7.02
N TYR A 99 8.70 -2.94 7.13
CA TYR A 99 8.88 -3.83 5.97
C TYR A 99 7.54 -4.35 5.42
N ALA A 100 6.55 -4.55 6.28
CA ALA A 100 5.21 -4.96 5.89
C ALA A 100 4.36 -3.82 5.29
N MET A 101 4.79 -2.57 5.42
CA MET A 101 4.06 -1.40 4.92
C MET A 101 4.30 -1.08 3.43
N GLY A 102 5.04 -1.91 2.69
CA GLY A 102 5.34 -1.69 1.27
C GLY A 102 4.10 -1.50 0.40
N TYR A 103 3.04 -2.26 0.68
CA TYR A 103 1.77 -2.12 -0.01
C TYR A 103 1.11 -0.76 0.26
N ALA A 104 1.05 -0.32 1.51
CA ALA A 104 0.52 0.99 1.88
C ALA A 104 1.26 2.12 1.13
N MET A 105 2.59 2.04 1.06
CA MET A 105 3.40 2.99 0.29
C MET A 105 3.08 2.99 -1.21
N SER A 106 2.80 1.83 -1.78
CA SER A 106 2.38 1.71 -3.19
C SER A 106 1.02 2.37 -3.43
N ARG A 107 0.08 2.24 -2.49
CA ARG A 107 -1.26 2.86 -2.57
C ARG A 107 -1.19 4.38 -2.44
N VAL A 108 -0.37 4.90 -1.53
CA VAL A 108 -0.14 6.36 -1.42
C VAL A 108 0.42 6.91 -2.73
N ARG A 109 1.40 6.24 -3.33
CA ARG A 109 1.94 6.63 -4.63
C ARG A 109 0.87 6.61 -5.73
N ALA A 110 0.01 5.60 -5.78
CA ALA A 110 -1.10 5.54 -6.72
C ALA A 110 -2.06 6.72 -6.53
N GLN A 111 -2.36 7.11 -5.28
CA GLN A 111 -3.21 8.27 -4.99
C GLN A 111 -2.59 9.59 -5.45
N TYR A 112 -1.29 9.80 -5.26
CA TYR A 112 -0.60 10.96 -5.83
C TYR A 112 -0.73 11.01 -7.35
N LYS A 113 -0.57 9.85 -8.01
CA LYS A 113 -0.76 9.76 -9.46
C LYS A 113 -2.19 10.15 -9.85
N TYR A 114 -3.21 9.57 -9.21
CA TYR A 114 -4.61 9.87 -9.52
C TYR A 114 -4.94 11.35 -9.25
N MET A 115 -4.57 11.88 -8.09
CA MET A 115 -4.83 13.27 -7.74
C MET A 115 -4.16 14.23 -8.73
N PHE A 116 -2.91 14.00 -9.07
CA PHE A 116 -2.16 14.90 -9.97
C PHE A 116 -2.64 14.83 -11.43
N THR A 117 -3.29 13.75 -11.84
CA THR A 117 -3.86 13.59 -13.19
C THR A 117 -5.38 13.82 -13.24
N SER A 118 -6.04 14.09 -12.12
CA SER A 118 -7.48 14.41 -12.05
C SER A 118 -7.78 15.82 -12.57
N ASP A 119 -9.07 16.14 -12.73
CA ASP A 119 -9.55 17.46 -13.13
C ASP A 119 -9.59 18.49 -11.98
N THR A 120 -9.14 18.10 -10.78
CA THR A 120 -8.99 19.00 -9.63
C THR A 120 -8.09 20.19 -10.00
N SER A 121 -8.41 21.39 -9.52
CA SER A 121 -7.59 22.58 -9.74
C SER A 121 -6.16 22.39 -9.24
N PHE A 122 -5.21 23.10 -9.84
CA PHE A 122 -3.80 23.01 -9.39
C PHE A 122 -3.64 23.35 -7.90
N ALA A 123 -4.35 24.37 -7.43
CA ALA A 123 -4.34 24.75 -6.01
C ALA A 123 -4.83 23.60 -5.13
N GLY A 124 -5.96 22.97 -5.48
CA GLY A 124 -6.51 21.80 -4.75
C GLY A 124 -5.56 20.59 -4.76
N LYS A 125 -4.88 20.33 -5.86
CA LYS A 125 -3.84 19.27 -5.94
C LYS A 125 -2.72 19.53 -4.96
N MET A 126 -2.23 20.78 -4.89
CA MET A 126 -1.13 21.14 -4.00
C MET A 126 -1.55 21.15 -2.54
N GLU A 127 -2.76 21.60 -2.23
CA GLU A 127 -3.34 21.55 -0.88
C GLU A 127 -3.47 20.11 -0.39
N TRP A 128 -4.08 19.25 -1.19
CA TRP A 128 -4.18 17.82 -0.87
C TRP A 128 -2.80 17.18 -0.64
N ALA A 129 -1.83 17.44 -1.52
CA ALA A 129 -0.49 16.88 -1.38
C ALA A 129 0.22 17.35 -0.10
N ARG A 130 -0.01 18.62 0.31
CA ARG A 130 0.51 19.14 1.57
C ARG A 130 -0.20 18.53 2.78
N SER A 131 -1.53 18.34 2.73
CA SER A 131 -2.28 17.75 3.84
C SER A 131 -1.80 16.33 4.14
N VAL A 132 -1.62 15.50 3.10
CA VAL A 132 -1.05 14.15 3.24
C VAL A 132 0.35 14.19 3.87
N ARG A 133 1.19 15.13 3.43
CA ARG A 133 2.58 15.23 3.90
C ARG A 133 2.69 15.77 5.33
N ASN A 134 1.69 16.53 5.78
CA ASN A 134 1.67 17.14 7.11
C ASN A 134 1.04 16.25 8.18
N ASP A 135 0.47 15.10 7.81
CA ASP A 135 0.02 14.12 8.79
C ASP A 135 1.21 13.56 9.59
N SER A 136 1.20 13.77 10.90
CA SER A 136 2.33 13.47 11.78
C SER A 136 2.61 11.97 11.89
N TYR A 137 1.55 11.16 11.94
CA TYR A 137 1.68 9.70 11.98
C TYR A 137 2.30 9.18 10.69
N PHE A 138 1.78 9.64 9.56
CA PHE A 138 2.29 9.23 8.25
C PHE A 138 3.72 9.73 8.00
N ASP A 139 4.08 10.94 8.47
CA ASP A 139 5.47 11.43 8.42
C ASP A 139 6.42 10.51 9.19
N ARG A 140 6.03 10.03 10.36
CA ARG A 140 6.81 9.05 11.14
C ARG A 140 7.01 7.75 10.37
N ILE A 141 5.95 7.20 9.78
CA ILE A 141 6.05 5.99 8.93
C ILE A 141 7.03 6.20 7.79
N LEU A 142 6.89 7.32 7.06
CA LEU A 142 7.77 7.63 5.93
C LEU A 142 9.25 7.70 6.34
N ARG A 143 9.58 8.34 7.46
CA ARG A 143 10.97 8.48 7.92
C ARG A 143 11.62 7.13 8.23
N ASN A 144 10.86 6.19 8.74
CA ASN A 144 11.34 4.88 9.15
C ASN A 144 11.21 3.81 8.05
N TYR A 145 10.53 4.12 6.95
CA TYR A 145 10.32 3.16 5.87
C TYR A 145 11.65 2.80 5.15
N PRO A 146 11.96 1.50 4.97
CA PRO A 146 13.21 1.04 4.38
C PRO A 146 13.27 1.29 2.86
N SER A 147 13.40 2.55 2.46
CA SER A 147 13.37 3.00 1.05
C SER A 147 14.53 2.45 0.20
N GLY A 148 15.53 1.82 0.81
CA GLY A 148 16.68 1.23 0.12
C GLY A 148 16.29 0.19 -0.94
N LYS A 149 15.24 -0.58 -0.69
CA LYS A 149 14.71 -1.64 -1.58
C LYS A 149 13.79 -1.12 -2.69
N MET A 150 13.45 0.17 -2.71
CA MET A 150 12.59 0.72 -3.76
C MET A 150 13.28 0.74 -5.13
N PRO A 151 12.54 0.49 -6.24
CA PRO A 151 13.03 0.75 -7.58
C PRO A 151 13.50 2.22 -7.75
N ARG A 152 14.48 2.47 -8.61
CA ARG A 152 15.14 3.80 -8.75
C ARG A 152 14.12 4.94 -8.92
N LEU A 153 13.15 4.79 -9.81
CA LEU A 153 12.14 5.82 -10.07
C LEU A 153 11.24 6.08 -8.85
N HIS A 154 10.84 5.03 -8.14
CA HIS A 154 10.08 5.15 -6.90
C HIS A 154 10.87 5.86 -5.80
N LYS A 155 12.17 5.60 -5.73
CA LYS A 155 13.07 6.25 -4.77
C LYS A 155 13.21 7.75 -5.05
N ILE A 156 13.24 8.17 -6.33
CA ILE A 156 13.23 9.59 -6.71
C ILE A 156 11.94 10.26 -6.24
N ASN A 157 10.78 9.69 -6.59
CA ASN A 157 9.46 10.21 -6.16
C ASN A 157 9.38 10.31 -4.63
N TYR A 158 9.82 9.27 -3.92
CA TYR A 158 9.87 9.25 -2.47
C TYR A 158 10.76 10.36 -1.89
N ARG A 159 11.95 10.57 -2.44
CA ARG A 159 12.86 11.64 -2.00
C ARG A 159 12.29 13.04 -2.22
N LEU A 160 11.65 13.27 -3.37
CA LEU A 160 10.96 14.55 -3.65
C LEU A 160 9.82 14.79 -2.65
N PHE A 161 9.04 13.74 -2.36
CA PHE A 161 7.98 13.78 -1.38
C PHE A 161 8.52 14.10 0.03
N MET A 162 9.56 13.41 0.46
CA MET A 162 10.22 13.64 1.76
C MET A 162 10.76 15.06 1.91
N ARG A 163 11.33 15.60 0.83
CA ARG A 163 11.86 16.98 0.78
C ARG A 163 10.80 18.06 0.56
N ARG A 164 9.51 17.70 0.61
CA ARG A 164 8.37 18.61 0.36
C ARG A 164 8.43 19.32 -1.00
N ARG A 165 9.11 18.75 -1.99
CA ARG A 165 9.22 19.31 -3.35
C ARG A 165 8.02 18.92 -4.20
N MET A 166 6.79 19.30 -3.77
CA MET A 166 5.53 18.85 -4.35
C MET A 166 5.36 19.30 -5.81
N LEU A 167 5.82 20.49 -6.18
CA LEU A 167 5.76 20.97 -7.57
C LEU A 167 6.64 20.10 -8.49
N ILE A 168 7.86 19.78 -8.07
CA ILE A 168 8.76 18.94 -8.85
C ILE A 168 8.19 17.51 -8.96
N LEU A 169 7.64 16.98 -7.87
CA LEU A 169 6.96 15.69 -7.87
C LEU A 169 5.77 15.66 -8.84
N TYR A 170 4.95 16.72 -8.84
CA TYR A 170 3.84 16.90 -9.76
C TYR A 170 4.30 16.86 -11.22
N MET A 171 5.28 17.69 -11.58
CA MET A 171 5.82 17.74 -12.94
C MET A 171 6.41 16.41 -13.38
N LEU A 172 7.13 15.73 -12.49
CA LEU A 172 7.71 14.42 -12.76
C LEU A 172 6.64 13.36 -13.00
N ILE A 173 5.56 13.34 -12.23
CA ILE A 173 4.45 12.39 -12.42
C ILE A 173 3.76 12.65 -13.76
N LEU A 174 3.51 13.90 -14.14
CA LEU A 174 2.93 14.23 -15.45
C LEU A 174 3.82 13.79 -16.61
N LEU A 175 5.13 14.03 -16.50
CA LEU A 175 6.10 13.59 -17.52
C LEU A 175 6.12 12.07 -17.65
N GLN A 176 6.14 11.34 -16.54
CA GLN A 176 6.06 9.86 -16.52
C GLN A 176 4.79 9.35 -17.22
N GLN A 177 3.65 10.01 -16.98
CA GLN A 177 2.39 9.65 -17.64
C GLN A 177 2.45 9.89 -19.15
N ARG A 178 3.02 11.03 -19.56
CA ARG A 178 3.17 11.35 -20.99
C ARG A 178 4.06 10.34 -21.72
N ILE A 179 5.21 10.00 -21.13
CA ILE A 179 6.12 8.99 -21.69
C ILE A 179 5.41 7.63 -21.81
N ARG A 180 4.69 7.18 -20.77
CA ARG A 180 3.95 5.91 -20.82
C ARG A 180 2.90 5.86 -21.93
N ARG A 181 2.18 6.97 -22.17
CA ARG A 181 1.21 7.06 -23.28
C ARG A 181 1.88 6.96 -24.64
N LEU A 182 3.07 7.56 -24.80
CA LEU A 182 3.82 7.54 -26.05
C LEU A 182 4.49 6.18 -26.34
N THR A 183 4.93 5.47 -25.31
CA THR A 183 5.66 4.20 -25.46
C THR A 183 4.75 2.97 -25.44
N GLY A 184 3.44 3.14 -25.19
CA GLY A 184 2.49 2.02 -25.07
C GLY A 184 2.77 1.09 -23.88
N TYR A 185 3.67 1.47 -22.99
CA TYR A 185 4.07 0.64 -21.83
C TYR A 185 2.93 0.58 -20.81
N ILE A 186 2.12 -0.49 -20.89
CA ILE A 186 1.12 -0.86 -19.89
C ILE A 186 1.85 -1.64 -18.82
N GLY A 187 2.27 -0.97 -17.74
CA GLY A 187 2.87 -1.58 -16.56
C GLY A 187 1.96 -1.47 -15.34
#